data_4ee4db092518974439e18f462c9105f1
#
_entry.id   4ee4db092518974439e18f462c9105f1
#
_cell.length_a   1.000
_cell.length_b   1.000
_cell.length_c   1.000
_cell.angle_alpha   90.00
_cell.angle_beta   90.00
_cell.angle_gamma   90.00
#
_symmetry.space_group_name_H-M   'P 1'
#
loop_
_entity.id
_entity.type
_entity.pdbx_description
1 polymer ?
#
loop_
_entity_poly.entity_id
_entity_poly.type
_entity_poly.pdbx_seq_one_letter_code
_entity_poly.pdbx_strand_id
1 'polypeptide(L)'
;MSRRVVSLLVLCAVLLCLAAAWCTMLSVREAKGVPAASGALAAELQRSVETLCAHPRYGKTLSFAQDFIAGELQKAGYEVRFQEVTNEEGTFRNIIAERKGAESGRLIVGAHYDACEPDSAADVNPGADDNASAVAVLLALARRLPEHPRHSVELVFYACEEPPWFGTEGMGSYAHAQSCDPQETLGMVCLEMLGCYSDEEGSQPSLFPGHSLLLPTQGNFAAVVGDLGAFSLARAAQRHLCRHIRTLRLNVPFAGETALFFSDHRNYAPRGIPAVMVTDTAFLRNERYHEASDTPDTLDYARMAAVTEGVLSLILELIS
;
A
#
# COMPACT_ATOMS: atom_id res chain seq x y z
N MET A 1 11.81 -50.59 -14.21
CA MET A 1 12.21 -49.58 -13.25
C MET A 1 11.69 -49.98 -11.86
N SER A 2 12.53 -49.97 -10.83
CA SER A 2 12.03 -50.37 -9.50
C SER A 2 11.03 -49.36 -8.92
N ARG A 3 10.08 -49.82 -8.10
CA ARG A 3 9.08 -48.91 -7.44
C ARG A 3 9.77 -47.76 -6.69
N ARG A 4 10.97 -48.01 -6.12
CA ARG A 4 11.76 -46.97 -5.41
C ARG A 4 12.23 -45.85 -6.35
N VAL A 5 12.66 -46.21 -7.58
CA VAL A 5 13.11 -45.23 -8.59
C VAL A 5 11.93 -44.39 -9.08
N VAL A 6 10.76 -44.99 -9.30
CA VAL A 6 9.53 -44.28 -9.67
C VAL A 6 9.13 -43.31 -8.58
N SER A 7 9.10 -43.74 -7.30
CA SER A 7 8.77 -42.89 -6.16
C SER A 7 9.74 -41.71 -6.02
N LEU A 8 11.03 -41.92 -6.22
CA LEU A 8 12.03 -40.86 -6.15
C LEU A 8 11.82 -39.83 -7.27
N LEU A 9 11.57 -40.30 -8.50
CA LEU A 9 11.30 -39.39 -9.65
C LEU A 9 10.03 -38.58 -9.43
N VAL A 10 8.96 -39.18 -8.89
CA VAL A 10 7.73 -38.47 -8.56
C VAL A 10 8.00 -37.44 -7.47
N LEU A 11 8.74 -37.79 -6.41
CA LEU A 11 9.11 -36.85 -5.36
C LEU A 11 9.93 -35.67 -5.91
N CYS A 12 10.94 -35.96 -6.74
CA CYS A 12 11.74 -34.91 -7.40
C CYS A 12 10.87 -34.00 -8.28
N ALA A 13 9.96 -34.57 -9.07
CA ALA A 13 9.04 -33.78 -9.89
C ALA A 13 8.11 -32.89 -9.03
N VAL A 14 7.57 -33.41 -7.94
CA VAL A 14 6.75 -32.63 -6.99
C VAL A 14 7.57 -31.51 -6.36
N LEU A 15 8.79 -31.78 -5.90
CA LEU A 15 9.67 -30.77 -5.32
C LEU A 15 10.05 -29.68 -6.35
N LEU A 16 10.29 -30.06 -7.61
CA LEU A 16 10.55 -29.11 -8.69
C LEU A 16 9.31 -28.25 -8.99
N CYS A 17 8.13 -28.86 -9.02
CA CYS A 17 6.87 -28.11 -9.18
C CYS A 17 6.62 -27.15 -8.02
N LEU A 18 6.87 -27.57 -6.77
CA LEU A 18 6.74 -26.70 -5.60
C LEU A 18 7.76 -25.56 -5.62
N ALA A 19 9.01 -25.83 -6.00
CA ALA A 19 10.04 -24.81 -6.17
C ALA A 19 9.69 -23.83 -7.30
N ALA A 20 9.20 -24.33 -8.44
CA ALA A 20 8.74 -23.49 -9.53
C ALA A 20 7.53 -22.63 -9.13
N ALA A 21 6.57 -23.20 -8.42
CA ALA A 21 5.42 -22.45 -7.86
C ALA A 21 5.90 -21.38 -6.88
N TRP A 22 6.83 -21.70 -5.99
CA TRP A 22 7.43 -20.73 -5.06
C TRP A 22 8.15 -19.59 -5.81
N CYS A 23 8.97 -19.91 -6.81
CA CYS A 23 9.64 -18.91 -7.66
C CYS A 23 8.66 -18.03 -8.45
N THR A 24 7.46 -18.54 -8.77
CA THR A 24 6.42 -17.72 -9.40
C THR A 24 5.71 -16.79 -8.41
N MET A 25 5.59 -17.21 -7.16
CA MET A 25 4.94 -16.43 -6.09
C MET A 25 5.86 -15.35 -5.50
N LEU A 26 7.16 -15.61 -5.43
CA LEU A 26 8.17 -14.71 -4.88
C LEU A 26 9.11 -14.24 -5.99
N SER A 27 9.36 -12.95 -6.08
CA SER A 27 10.28 -12.37 -7.05
C SER A 27 10.89 -11.07 -6.53
N VAL A 28 12.20 -10.96 -6.59
CA VAL A 28 12.94 -9.71 -6.35
C VAL A 28 13.46 -9.18 -7.68
N ARG A 29 13.30 -7.89 -7.92
CA ARG A 29 13.84 -7.20 -9.08
C ARG A 29 14.64 -5.99 -8.65
N GLU A 30 15.86 -5.90 -9.13
CA GLU A 30 16.70 -4.72 -8.94
C GLU A 30 16.16 -3.53 -9.74
N ALA A 31 16.42 -2.33 -9.23
CA ALA A 31 16.06 -1.10 -9.93
C ALA A 31 16.81 -1.00 -11.27
N LYS A 32 16.09 -0.68 -12.33
CA LYS A 32 16.68 -0.46 -13.66
C LYS A 32 17.11 0.99 -13.82
N GLY A 33 18.17 1.38 -13.12
CA GLY A 33 18.68 2.76 -13.14
C GLY A 33 17.70 3.68 -12.39
N VAL A 34 18.13 4.18 -11.25
CA VAL A 34 17.35 5.17 -10.49
C VAL A 34 17.46 6.49 -11.24
N PRO A 35 16.41 6.95 -11.97
CA PRO A 35 16.35 8.37 -12.26
C PRO A 35 16.35 9.03 -10.89
N ALA A 36 17.21 10.02 -10.67
CA ALA A 36 17.14 10.82 -9.46
C ALA A 36 15.70 11.32 -9.36
N ALA A 37 14.92 10.76 -8.42
CA ALA A 37 13.57 11.22 -8.16
C ALA A 37 13.66 12.72 -7.99
N SER A 38 12.79 13.49 -8.65
CA SER A 38 12.97 14.93 -8.67
C SER A 38 12.94 15.43 -7.24
N GLY A 39 13.95 16.20 -6.82
CA GLY A 39 13.98 16.77 -5.48
C GLY A 39 12.73 17.62 -5.19
N ALA A 40 12.05 18.09 -6.24
CA ALA A 40 10.75 18.77 -6.14
C ALA A 40 9.64 17.83 -5.64
N LEU A 41 9.57 16.58 -6.12
CA LEU A 41 8.57 15.62 -5.65
C LEU A 41 8.87 15.19 -4.21
N ALA A 42 10.13 14.92 -3.87
CA ALA A 42 10.52 14.61 -2.50
C ALA A 42 10.12 15.73 -1.52
N ALA A 43 10.40 17.00 -1.87
CA ALA A 43 10.00 18.15 -1.08
C ALA A 43 8.46 18.35 -1.00
N GLU A 44 7.72 17.97 -2.03
CA GLU A 44 6.24 17.97 -2.04
C GLU A 44 5.72 16.94 -1.04
N LEU A 45 6.23 15.71 -1.08
CA LEU A 45 5.86 14.63 -0.17
C LEU A 45 6.16 15.01 1.28
N GLN A 46 7.37 15.54 1.54
CA GLN A 46 7.76 16.00 2.87
C GLN A 46 6.79 17.03 3.45
N ARG A 47 6.43 18.06 2.69
CA ARG A 47 5.46 19.07 3.16
C ARG A 47 4.10 18.47 3.48
N SER A 48 3.64 17.50 2.70
CA SER A 48 2.36 16.84 2.96
C SER A 48 2.41 16.01 4.26
N VAL A 49 3.49 15.24 4.47
CA VAL A 49 3.71 14.46 5.70
C VAL A 49 3.81 15.38 6.91
N GLU A 50 4.65 16.43 6.85
CA GLU A 50 4.81 17.39 7.94
C GLU A 50 3.48 18.06 8.31
N THR A 51 2.65 18.39 7.32
CA THR A 51 1.34 18.98 7.57
C THR A 51 0.39 17.99 8.25
N LEU A 52 0.34 16.74 7.79
CA LEU A 52 -0.49 15.70 8.38
C LEU A 52 -0.08 15.37 9.82
N CYS A 53 1.23 15.32 10.08
CA CYS A 53 1.79 15.02 11.40
C CYS A 53 1.71 16.19 12.39
N ALA A 54 1.34 17.40 11.96
CA ALA A 54 1.22 18.55 12.85
C ALA A 54 0.04 18.43 13.83
N HIS A 55 -0.90 17.51 13.58
CA HIS A 55 -2.07 17.27 14.41
C HIS A 55 -2.34 15.77 14.56
N PRO A 56 -2.85 15.32 15.71
CA PRO A 56 -3.27 13.93 15.88
C PRO A 56 -4.32 13.52 14.83
N ARG A 57 -4.23 12.28 14.36
CA ARG A 57 -5.12 11.74 13.33
C ARG A 57 -5.93 10.54 13.83
N TYR A 58 -6.48 10.61 15.02
CA TYR A 58 -7.33 9.57 15.62
C TYR A 58 -8.57 10.19 16.28
N GLY A 59 -9.61 9.39 16.42
CA GLY A 59 -10.87 9.81 17.05
C GLY A 59 -11.42 11.12 16.46
N LYS A 60 -11.81 12.04 17.31
CA LYS A 60 -12.42 13.33 16.90
C LYS A 60 -11.44 14.31 16.26
N THR A 61 -10.14 14.07 16.34
CA THR A 61 -9.12 14.97 15.77
C THR A 61 -8.89 14.74 14.27
N LEU A 62 -9.48 13.70 13.69
CA LEU A 62 -9.42 13.39 12.26
C LEU A 62 -9.88 14.51 11.33
N SER A 63 -10.71 15.46 11.83
CA SER A 63 -11.28 16.54 11.01
C SER A 63 -10.21 17.41 10.33
N PHE A 64 -9.08 17.67 10.99
CA PHE A 64 -7.99 18.44 10.39
C PHE A 64 -7.42 17.73 9.14
N ALA A 65 -7.12 16.43 9.25
CA ALA A 65 -6.62 15.65 8.12
C ALA A 65 -7.66 15.56 7.00
N GLN A 66 -8.94 15.41 7.33
CA GLN A 66 -10.04 15.43 6.35
C GLN A 66 -10.07 16.74 5.56
N ASP A 67 -10.04 17.88 6.26
CA ASP A 67 -10.07 19.20 5.62
C ASP A 67 -8.84 19.45 4.77
N PHE A 68 -7.66 19.06 5.25
CA PHE A 68 -6.42 19.16 4.49
C PHE A 68 -6.48 18.32 3.22
N ILE A 69 -6.81 17.03 3.31
CA ILE A 69 -6.88 16.11 2.17
C ILE A 69 -7.92 16.60 1.15
N ALA A 70 -9.13 16.94 1.61
CA ALA A 70 -10.19 17.43 0.75
C ALA A 70 -9.79 18.74 0.04
N GLY A 71 -9.14 19.66 0.75
CA GLY A 71 -8.65 20.91 0.20
C GLY A 71 -7.57 20.70 -0.87
N GLU A 72 -6.63 19.76 -0.67
CA GLU A 72 -5.61 19.44 -1.67
C GLU A 72 -6.18 18.76 -2.93
N LEU A 73 -7.17 17.91 -2.76
CA LEU A 73 -7.90 17.28 -3.88
C LEU A 73 -8.68 18.31 -4.69
N GLN A 74 -9.36 19.26 -4.01
CA GLN A 74 -10.09 20.35 -4.67
C GLN A 74 -9.14 21.28 -5.45
N LYS A 75 -7.96 21.59 -4.89
CA LYS A 75 -6.91 22.35 -5.61
C LYS A 75 -6.39 21.61 -6.85
N ALA A 76 -6.39 20.27 -6.82
CA ALA A 76 -6.05 19.41 -7.95
C ALA A 76 -7.22 19.21 -8.94
N GLY A 77 -8.34 19.91 -8.75
CA GLY A 77 -9.48 19.90 -9.66
C GLY A 77 -10.40 18.68 -9.52
N TYR A 78 -10.44 18.05 -8.33
CA TYR A 78 -11.39 16.97 -8.05
C TYR A 78 -12.64 17.49 -7.36
N GLU A 79 -13.77 16.87 -7.70
CA GLU A 79 -14.98 16.87 -6.84
C GLU A 79 -14.76 15.83 -5.75
N VAL A 80 -14.86 16.25 -4.49
CA VAL A 80 -14.63 15.40 -3.32
C VAL A 80 -15.95 14.88 -2.80
N ARG A 81 -16.06 13.57 -2.67
CA ARG A 81 -17.20 12.88 -2.03
C ARG A 81 -16.78 12.32 -0.67
N PHE A 82 -17.72 12.30 0.26
CA PHE A 82 -17.53 11.65 1.55
C PHE A 82 -18.44 10.42 1.65
N GLN A 83 -17.88 9.31 2.15
CA GLN A 83 -18.63 8.12 2.50
C GLN A 83 -18.59 7.95 4.01
N GLU A 84 -19.76 7.91 4.64
CA GLU A 84 -19.86 7.72 6.08
C GLU A 84 -19.47 6.30 6.48
N VAL A 85 -18.71 6.21 7.58
CA VAL A 85 -18.24 5.00 8.24
C VAL A 85 -18.70 5.10 9.69
N THR A 86 -19.68 4.31 10.07
CA THR A 86 -20.24 4.35 11.44
C THR A 86 -19.79 3.13 12.22
N ASN A 87 -19.24 3.38 13.40
CA ASN A 87 -18.84 2.37 14.38
C ASN A 87 -19.24 2.82 15.79
N GLU A 88 -18.79 2.10 16.83
CA GLU A 88 -19.20 2.36 18.22
C GLU A 88 -18.70 3.72 18.76
N GLU A 89 -17.62 4.28 18.19
CA GLU A 89 -17.07 5.58 18.59
C GLU A 89 -17.75 6.76 17.90
N GLY A 90 -18.50 6.50 16.81
CA GLY A 90 -19.20 7.55 16.08
C GLY A 90 -19.24 7.36 14.58
N THR A 91 -19.39 8.48 13.87
CA THR A 91 -19.38 8.52 12.40
C THR A 91 -18.14 9.22 11.91
N PHE A 92 -17.36 8.50 11.13
CA PHE A 92 -16.16 8.93 10.43
C PHE A 92 -16.43 9.00 8.93
N ARG A 93 -15.46 9.39 8.12
CA ARG A 93 -15.68 9.55 6.67
C ARG A 93 -14.48 9.11 5.86
N ASN A 94 -14.70 8.22 4.91
CA ASN A 94 -13.77 8.08 3.80
C ASN A 94 -13.87 9.33 2.90
N ILE A 95 -12.73 9.74 2.35
CA ILE A 95 -12.63 10.83 1.39
C ILE A 95 -12.37 10.22 0.02
N ILE A 96 -13.20 10.54 -0.96
CA ILE A 96 -13.18 9.90 -2.27
C ILE A 96 -13.09 10.97 -3.36
N ALA A 97 -12.15 10.77 -4.29
CA ALA A 97 -11.96 11.62 -5.46
C ALA A 97 -11.79 10.75 -6.70
N GLU A 98 -12.46 11.07 -7.80
CA GLU A 98 -12.47 10.25 -9.00
C GLU A 98 -12.10 11.07 -10.24
N ARG A 99 -11.26 10.50 -11.11
CA ARG A 99 -11.18 10.87 -12.52
C ARG A 99 -12.00 9.86 -13.32
N LYS A 100 -13.13 10.32 -13.83
CA LYS A 100 -14.09 9.48 -14.52
C LYS A 100 -13.58 9.13 -15.91
N GLY A 101 -13.55 7.83 -16.22
CA GLY A 101 -13.13 7.32 -17.51
C GLY A 101 -14.23 7.37 -18.58
N ALA A 102 -13.82 7.28 -19.84
CA ALA A 102 -14.71 7.20 -20.98
C ALA A 102 -15.32 5.80 -21.16
N GLU A 103 -14.64 4.76 -20.68
CA GLU A 103 -15.05 3.36 -20.75
C GLU A 103 -15.32 2.78 -19.36
N SER A 104 -16.03 1.66 -19.31
CA SER A 104 -16.25 0.90 -18.07
C SER A 104 -14.93 0.42 -17.46
N GLY A 105 -14.95 0.16 -16.17
CA GLY A 105 -13.80 -0.26 -15.40
C GLY A 105 -13.24 0.86 -14.55
N ARG A 106 -12.94 0.52 -13.28
CA ARG A 106 -12.42 1.45 -12.28
C ARG A 106 -11.23 0.83 -11.58
N LEU A 107 -10.12 1.57 -11.55
CA LEU A 107 -8.99 1.27 -10.67
C LEU A 107 -9.16 2.02 -9.36
N ILE A 108 -9.02 1.34 -8.23
CA ILE A 108 -9.03 1.95 -6.90
C ILE A 108 -7.58 2.07 -6.42
N VAL A 109 -7.20 3.25 -5.92
CA VAL A 109 -5.93 3.46 -5.23
C VAL A 109 -6.25 4.09 -3.89
N GLY A 110 -5.80 3.48 -2.79
CA GLY A 110 -6.21 3.93 -1.48
C GLY A 110 -5.12 3.85 -0.42
N ALA A 111 -5.28 4.66 0.62
CA ALA A 111 -4.47 4.69 1.83
C ALA A 111 -5.33 5.14 3.00
N HIS A 112 -5.11 4.60 4.19
CA HIS A 112 -5.75 5.16 5.38
C HIS A 112 -5.10 6.46 5.81
N TYR A 113 -5.86 7.33 6.44
CA TYR A 113 -5.38 8.65 6.87
C TYR A 113 -5.44 8.87 8.37
N ASP A 114 -6.03 7.93 9.12
CA ASP A 114 -5.91 7.86 10.56
C ASP A 114 -4.50 7.39 10.97
N ALA A 115 -4.19 7.49 12.24
CA ALA A 115 -2.98 6.98 12.88
C ALA A 115 -3.37 6.29 14.18
N CYS A 116 -2.57 5.36 14.64
CA CYS A 116 -2.83 4.63 15.87
C CYS A 116 -2.89 5.58 17.07
N GLU A 117 -3.99 5.50 17.85
CA GLU A 117 -4.12 6.26 19.08
C GLU A 117 -3.16 5.69 20.14
N PRO A 118 -2.30 6.51 20.76
CA PRO A 118 -1.38 6.02 21.78
C PRO A 118 -2.11 5.60 23.06
N ASP A 119 -1.57 4.61 23.78
CA ASP A 119 -2.13 4.12 25.03
C ASP A 119 -2.20 5.20 26.14
N SER A 120 -1.33 6.19 26.07
CA SER A 120 -1.26 7.30 27.01
C SER A 120 -1.73 8.60 26.38
N ALA A 121 -2.69 9.27 26.98
CA ALA A 121 -3.13 10.58 26.57
C ALA A 121 -2.06 11.70 26.67
N ALA A 122 -0.92 11.41 27.29
CA ALA A 122 0.23 12.31 27.34
C ALA A 122 1.12 12.21 26.10
N ASP A 123 0.98 11.15 25.32
CA ASP A 123 1.77 10.86 24.14
C ASP A 123 0.98 11.23 22.88
N VAL A 124 1.69 11.51 21.80
CA VAL A 124 1.12 11.74 20.47
C VAL A 124 1.88 10.84 19.51
N ASN A 125 1.15 10.00 18.78
CA ASN A 125 1.70 9.29 17.64
C ASN A 125 1.50 10.15 16.38
N PRO A 126 2.57 10.71 15.79
CA PRO A 126 2.45 11.49 14.56
C PRO A 126 2.07 10.62 13.35
N GLY A 127 2.44 9.33 13.36
CA GLY A 127 2.16 8.39 12.29
C GLY A 127 2.73 8.85 10.95
N ALA A 128 4.01 9.23 10.94
CA ALA A 128 4.60 9.82 9.73
C ALA A 128 4.74 8.78 8.63
N ASP A 129 5.24 7.60 8.97
CA ASP A 129 5.27 6.47 8.06
C ASP A 129 3.89 5.81 8.01
N ASP A 130 3.26 5.64 9.16
CA ASP A 130 1.97 5.01 9.36
C ASP A 130 0.84 6.03 9.63
N ASN A 131 0.09 6.49 8.63
CA ASN A 131 0.26 6.24 7.20
C ASN A 131 0.28 7.57 6.43
N ALA A 132 0.84 8.66 7.06
CA ALA A 132 0.94 9.96 6.38
C ALA A 132 1.84 9.87 5.13
N SER A 133 2.81 8.94 5.10
CA SER A 133 3.67 8.68 3.97
C SER A 133 2.87 8.29 2.73
N ALA A 134 1.96 7.32 2.86
CA ALA A 134 1.11 6.86 1.78
C ALA A 134 0.04 7.89 1.39
N VAL A 135 -0.54 8.62 2.36
CA VAL A 135 -1.46 9.74 2.09
C VAL A 135 -0.77 10.81 1.25
N ALA A 136 0.48 11.18 1.57
CA ALA A 136 1.26 12.14 0.78
C ALA A 136 1.51 11.65 -0.64
N VAL A 137 1.84 10.37 -0.81
CA VAL A 137 1.99 9.73 -2.14
C VAL A 137 0.67 9.79 -2.91
N LEU A 138 -0.45 9.45 -2.28
CA LEU A 138 -1.77 9.45 -2.93
C LEU A 138 -2.19 10.87 -3.36
N LEU A 139 -1.90 11.90 -2.57
CA LEU A 139 -2.09 13.31 -2.94
C LEU A 139 -1.18 13.73 -4.09
N ALA A 140 0.06 13.27 -4.11
CA ALA A 140 1.00 13.54 -5.21
C ALA A 140 0.54 12.87 -6.52
N LEU A 141 0.00 11.67 -6.45
CA LEU A 141 -0.63 10.96 -7.59
C LEU A 141 -1.84 11.75 -8.11
N ALA A 142 -2.72 12.21 -7.22
CA ALA A 142 -3.91 12.99 -7.59
C ALA A 142 -3.57 14.17 -8.50
N ARG A 143 -2.49 14.89 -8.23
CA ARG A 143 -2.04 16.05 -9.01
C ARG A 143 -1.46 15.69 -10.38
N ARG A 144 -1.15 14.41 -10.63
CA ARG A 144 -0.43 13.92 -11.83
C ARG A 144 -1.29 13.05 -12.74
N LEU A 145 -2.47 12.65 -12.28
CA LEU A 145 -3.38 11.84 -13.07
C LEU A 145 -4.07 12.67 -14.16
N PRO A 146 -4.30 12.09 -15.36
CA PRO A 146 -5.01 12.77 -16.44
C PRO A 146 -6.45 13.09 -16.05
N GLU A 147 -6.98 14.21 -16.56
CA GLU A 147 -8.38 14.61 -16.33
C GLU A 147 -9.38 13.66 -17.00
N HIS A 148 -9.00 13.10 -18.12
CA HIS A 148 -9.87 12.26 -18.95
C HIS A 148 -9.18 10.92 -19.27
N PRO A 149 -9.11 9.98 -18.31
CA PRO A 149 -8.56 8.65 -18.56
C PRO A 149 -9.53 7.81 -19.39
N ARG A 150 -9.07 6.68 -19.91
CA ARG A 150 -9.94 5.70 -20.59
C ARG A 150 -10.81 4.95 -19.58
N HIS A 151 -10.22 4.40 -18.54
CA HIS A 151 -10.90 3.79 -17.40
C HIS A 151 -10.86 4.72 -16.19
N SER A 152 -11.88 4.67 -15.34
CA SER A 152 -11.94 5.49 -14.13
C SER A 152 -10.80 5.15 -13.17
N VAL A 153 -10.30 6.16 -12.46
CA VAL A 153 -9.42 5.98 -11.30
C VAL A 153 -10.05 6.68 -10.09
N GLU A 154 -10.23 5.92 -9.03
CA GLU A 154 -10.80 6.38 -7.77
C GLU A 154 -9.72 6.37 -6.69
N LEU A 155 -9.50 7.54 -6.09
CA LEU A 155 -8.56 7.74 -4.99
C LEU A 155 -9.38 7.75 -3.71
N VAL A 156 -9.02 6.86 -2.78
CA VAL A 156 -9.78 6.70 -1.52
C VAL A 156 -8.85 6.84 -0.33
N PHE A 157 -9.19 7.78 0.54
CA PHE A 157 -8.52 7.95 1.81
C PHE A 157 -9.43 7.37 2.90
N TYR A 158 -9.00 6.26 3.49
CA TYR A 158 -9.82 5.49 4.42
C TYR A 158 -9.69 6.02 5.84
N ALA A 159 -10.82 6.03 6.55
CA ALA A 159 -10.86 6.25 7.98
C ALA A 159 -10.92 4.93 8.74
N CYS A 160 -10.49 4.92 10.00
CA CYS A 160 -10.66 3.79 10.91
C CYS A 160 -9.99 2.49 10.43
N GLU A 161 -8.76 2.61 9.93
CA GLU A 161 -7.95 1.42 9.64
C GLU A 161 -7.34 0.87 10.93
N GLU A 162 -6.90 1.75 11.80
CA GLU A 162 -6.16 1.47 13.02
C GLU A 162 -7.00 0.79 14.13
N PRO A 163 -6.37 0.11 15.10
CA PRO A 163 -7.08 -0.37 16.27
C PRO A 163 -7.90 0.74 16.98
N PRO A 164 -9.09 0.43 17.48
CA PRO A 164 -9.67 -0.92 17.65
C PRO A 164 -10.43 -1.45 16.42
N TRP A 165 -10.47 -0.71 15.30
CA TRP A 165 -11.33 -1.01 14.15
C TRP A 165 -10.70 -1.98 13.17
N PHE A 166 -9.38 -2.14 13.24
CA PHE A 166 -8.66 -3.05 12.35
C PHE A 166 -9.27 -4.45 12.32
N GLY A 167 -9.50 -4.98 11.12
CA GLY A 167 -10.06 -6.31 10.92
C GLY A 167 -11.57 -6.43 11.19
N THR A 168 -12.27 -5.32 11.45
CA THR A 168 -13.71 -5.29 11.70
C THR A 168 -14.49 -4.64 10.55
N GLU A 169 -15.81 -4.71 10.59
CA GLU A 169 -16.69 -3.99 9.67
C GLU A 169 -16.68 -2.46 9.89
N GLY A 170 -16.07 -2.00 10.99
CA GLY A 170 -15.86 -0.59 11.31
C GLY A 170 -14.75 0.08 10.50
N MET A 171 -13.96 -0.68 9.72
CA MET A 171 -12.96 -0.11 8.83
C MET A 171 -13.59 0.66 7.66
N GLY A 172 -13.01 1.81 7.31
CA GLY A 172 -13.41 2.57 6.14
C GLY A 172 -13.28 1.80 4.84
N SER A 173 -12.22 1.03 4.70
CA SER A 173 -12.02 0.17 3.53
C SER A 173 -13.04 -0.97 3.43
N TYR A 174 -13.56 -1.48 4.56
CA TYR A 174 -14.67 -2.42 4.54
C TYR A 174 -15.92 -1.78 3.93
N ALA A 175 -16.33 -0.63 4.46
CA ALA A 175 -17.49 0.10 3.95
C ALA A 175 -17.35 0.43 2.46
N HIS A 176 -16.15 0.84 2.02
CA HIS A 176 -15.89 1.14 0.61
C HIS A 176 -15.94 -0.11 -0.26
N ALA A 177 -15.27 -1.20 0.14
CA ALA A 177 -15.27 -2.45 -0.60
C ALA A 177 -16.69 -3.02 -0.78
N GLN A 178 -17.57 -2.89 0.24
CA GLN A 178 -18.98 -3.31 0.13
C GLN A 178 -19.75 -2.52 -0.94
N SER A 179 -19.39 -1.28 -1.21
CA SER A 179 -20.02 -0.44 -2.23
C SER A 179 -19.51 -0.68 -3.65
N CYS A 180 -18.44 -1.42 -3.82
CA CYS A 180 -17.83 -1.70 -5.12
C CYS A 180 -18.52 -2.86 -5.85
N ASP A 181 -18.70 -2.71 -7.18
CA ASP A 181 -19.03 -3.83 -8.06
C ASP A 181 -17.74 -4.52 -8.50
N PRO A 182 -17.53 -5.80 -8.15
CA PRO A 182 -16.32 -6.54 -8.55
C PRO A 182 -16.17 -6.68 -10.08
N GLN A 183 -17.26 -6.65 -10.83
CA GLN A 183 -17.22 -6.79 -12.29
C GLN A 183 -16.79 -5.49 -12.97
N GLU A 184 -16.98 -4.35 -12.33
CA GLU A 184 -16.59 -3.04 -12.82
C GLU A 184 -15.27 -2.55 -12.19
N THR A 185 -14.67 -3.32 -11.26
CA THR A 185 -13.45 -2.94 -10.58
C THR A 185 -12.25 -3.68 -11.18
N LEU A 186 -11.34 -2.96 -11.83
CA LEU A 186 -10.11 -3.49 -12.43
C LEU A 186 -9.13 -4.04 -11.40
N GLY A 187 -9.14 -3.48 -10.20
CA GLY A 187 -8.33 -3.86 -9.06
C GLY A 187 -8.20 -2.73 -8.05
N MET A 188 -7.54 -3.05 -6.92
CA MET A 188 -7.25 -2.12 -5.85
C MET A 188 -5.76 -2.12 -5.53
N VAL A 189 -5.15 -0.96 -5.47
CA VAL A 189 -3.77 -0.73 -5.03
C VAL A 189 -3.81 0.00 -3.69
N CYS A 190 -3.47 -0.70 -2.63
CA CYS A 190 -3.29 -0.15 -1.30
C CYS A 190 -1.89 0.41 -1.17
N LEU A 191 -1.77 1.60 -0.63
CA LEU A 191 -0.52 2.23 -0.26
C LEU A 191 -0.40 2.19 1.27
N GLU A 192 0.68 1.57 1.76
CA GLU A 192 0.85 1.28 3.19
C GLU A 192 2.29 1.46 3.60
N MET A 193 2.56 2.43 4.48
CA MET A 193 3.91 2.74 4.98
C MET A 193 4.96 2.71 3.87
N LEU A 194 5.39 3.87 3.39
CA LEU A 194 6.22 4.00 2.20
C LEU A 194 7.52 4.78 2.45
N GLY A 195 7.86 5.06 3.71
CA GLY A 195 8.92 5.99 4.05
C GLY A 195 10.16 5.39 4.72
N CYS A 196 10.11 4.18 5.27
CA CYS A 196 11.21 3.58 6.02
C CYS A 196 12.15 2.77 5.12
N TYR A 197 13.37 3.27 4.89
CA TYR A 197 14.37 2.58 4.06
C TYR A 197 15.77 2.68 4.66
N SER A 198 16.60 1.64 4.42
CA SER A 198 18.02 1.62 4.80
C SER A 198 18.82 0.72 3.87
N ASP A 199 20.04 1.14 3.54
CA ASP A 199 21.03 0.32 2.81
C ASP A 199 21.92 -0.50 3.75
N GLU A 200 21.74 -0.39 5.06
CA GLU A 200 22.51 -1.13 6.03
C GLU A 200 22.18 -2.63 5.99
N GLU A 201 23.22 -3.47 6.11
CA GLU A 201 23.03 -4.92 6.16
C GLU A 201 22.30 -5.29 7.45
N GLY A 202 21.27 -6.15 7.33
CA GLY A 202 20.42 -6.55 8.45
C GLY A 202 19.30 -5.56 8.79
N SER A 203 19.17 -4.44 8.08
CA SER A 203 18.08 -3.48 8.26
C SER A 203 16.70 -4.02 7.84
N GLN A 204 16.65 -5.17 7.16
CA GLN A 204 15.43 -5.96 6.96
C GLN A 204 15.50 -7.21 7.83
N PRO A 205 14.77 -7.26 8.96
CA PRO A 205 14.78 -8.40 9.86
C PRO A 205 14.34 -9.70 9.19
N SER A 206 14.85 -10.79 9.69
CA SER A 206 14.54 -12.13 9.19
C SER A 206 13.18 -12.60 9.66
N LEU A 207 12.32 -13.04 8.74
CA LEU A 207 10.99 -13.58 9.04
C LEU A 207 11.03 -15.06 9.44
N PHE A 208 12.06 -15.79 9.03
CA PHE A 208 12.22 -17.23 9.30
C PHE A 208 13.68 -17.67 9.09
N PRO A 209 14.11 -18.80 9.67
CA PRO A 209 15.43 -19.34 9.42
C PRO A 209 15.69 -19.56 7.92
N GLY A 210 16.81 -19.05 7.40
CA GLY A 210 17.15 -19.12 5.98
C GLY A 210 16.54 -18.01 5.10
N HIS A 211 15.88 -17.02 5.70
CA HIS A 211 15.34 -15.84 5.03
C HIS A 211 16.34 -15.21 4.04
N SER A 212 17.59 -15.00 4.47
CA SER A 212 18.65 -14.36 3.68
C SER A 212 19.05 -15.11 2.40
N LEU A 213 18.66 -16.36 2.26
CA LEU A 213 18.86 -17.14 1.02
C LEU A 213 17.81 -16.81 -0.05
N LEU A 214 16.69 -16.23 0.34
CA LEU A 214 15.51 -16.05 -0.51
C LEU A 214 15.05 -14.59 -0.62
N LEU A 215 15.30 -13.80 0.40
CA LEU A 215 14.80 -12.43 0.54
C LEU A 215 15.95 -11.47 0.86
N PRO A 216 15.80 -10.19 0.50
CA PRO A 216 16.77 -9.16 0.87
C PRO A 216 16.92 -9.02 2.38
N THR A 217 18.14 -8.76 2.83
CA THR A 217 18.49 -8.44 4.24
C THR A 217 18.66 -6.94 4.47
N GLN A 218 18.69 -6.17 3.38
CA GLN A 218 18.71 -4.71 3.41
C GLN A 218 17.32 -4.15 3.14
N GLY A 219 16.87 -3.20 3.94
CA GLY A 219 15.58 -2.54 3.85
C GLY A 219 15.51 -1.46 2.76
N ASN A 220 16.07 -1.72 1.57
CA ASN A 220 16.19 -0.75 0.47
C ASN A 220 15.27 -1.08 -0.72
N PHE A 221 14.17 -1.74 -0.49
CA PHE A 221 13.19 -2.13 -1.50
C PHE A 221 11.76 -1.79 -1.08
N ALA A 222 10.89 -1.61 -2.07
CA ALA A 222 9.45 -1.64 -1.86
C ALA A 222 8.91 -3.07 -2.07
N ALA A 223 7.92 -3.46 -1.28
CA ALA A 223 7.25 -4.74 -1.42
C ALA A 223 5.88 -4.56 -2.10
N VAL A 224 5.51 -5.52 -2.93
CA VAL A 224 4.17 -5.67 -3.51
C VAL A 224 3.61 -6.99 -3.02
N VAL A 225 2.55 -6.93 -2.24
CA VAL A 225 1.94 -8.10 -1.59
C VAL A 225 0.51 -8.26 -2.07
N GLY A 226 0.11 -9.48 -2.35
CA GLY A 226 -1.26 -9.82 -2.72
C GLY A 226 -1.48 -11.33 -2.68
N ASP A 227 -2.70 -11.77 -2.93
CA ASP A 227 -3.00 -13.18 -3.10
C ASP A 227 -2.83 -13.66 -4.57
N LEU A 228 -3.15 -14.91 -4.85
CA LEU A 228 -3.11 -15.45 -6.21
C LEU A 228 -4.16 -14.81 -7.12
N GLY A 229 -5.29 -14.33 -6.60
CA GLY A 229 -6.30 -13.60 -7.36
C GLY A 229 -5.77 -12.29 -7.93
N ALA A 230 -4.83 -11.66 -7.19
CA ALA A 230 -4.18 -10.41 -7.59
C ALA A 230 -2.85 -10.61 -8.34
N PHE A 231 -2.49 -11.84 -8.75
CA PHE A 231 -1.18 -12.15 -9.34
C PHE A 231 -0.80 -11.27 -10.53
N SER A 232 -1.74 -11.03 -11.44
CA SER A 232 -1.50 -10.20 -12.63
C SER A 232 -1.25 -8.74 -12.25
N LEU A 233 -2.03 -8.20 -11.31
CA LEU A 233 -1.88 -6.85 -10.79
C LEU A 233 -0.54 -6.69 -10.03
N ALA A 234 -0.18 -7.66 -9.19
CA ALA A 234 1.10 -7.66 -8.47
C ALA A 234 2.31 -7.70 -9.42
N ARG A 235 2.23 -8.50 -10.51
CA ARG A 235 3.27 -8.52 -11.55
C ARG A 235 3.37 -7.19 -12.30
N ALA A 236 2.25 -6.56 -12.62
CA ALA A 236 2.23 -5.25 -13.23
C ALA A 236 2.86 -4.21 -12.28
N ALA A 237 2.45 -4.17 -11.01
CA ALA A 237 3.01 -3.30 -10.00
C ALA A 237 4.53 -3.46 -9.87
N GLN A 238 5.03 -4.70 -9.72
CA GLN A 238 6.47 -4.96 -9.68
C GLN A 238 7.19 -4.48 -10.96
N ARG A 239 6.61 -4.68 -12.14
CA ARG A 239 7.21 -4.27 -13.41
C ARG A 239 7.40 -2.76 -13.50
N HIS A 240 6.46 -1.98 -12.96
CA HIS A 240 6.53 -0.53 -12.94
C HIS A 240 7.44 -0.01 -11.83
N LEU A 241 7.26 -0.48 -10.62
CA LEU A 241 8.06 -0.07 -9.46
C LEU A 241 9.57 -0.36 -9.66
N CYS A 242 9.93 -1.54 -10.21
CA CYS A 242 11.33 -1.90 -10.43
C CYS A 242 12.07 -1.05 -11.48
N ARG A 243 11.42 -0.08 -12.11
CA ARG A 243 12.07 0.94 -12.93
C ARG A 243 12.68 2.06 -12.07
N HIS A 244 12.20 2.21 -10.85
CA HIS A 244 12.50 3.34 -9.96
C HIS A 244 13.13 2.89 -8.63
N ILE A 245 12.72 1.75 -8.09
CA ILE A 245 13.21 1.23 -6.82
C ILE A 245 13.31 -0.30 -6.87
N ARG A 246 14.27 -0.89 -6.15
CA ARG A 246 14.31 -2.34 -5.92
C ARG A 246 12.95 -2.81 -5.41
N THR A 247 12.40 -3.88 -5.97
CA THR A 247 11.02 -4.30 -5.67
C THR A 247 10.94 -5.80 -5.41
N LEU A 248 10.45 -6.15 -4.23
CA LEU A 248 10.03 -7.48 -3.85
C LEU A 248 8.55 -7.67 -4.24
N ARG A 249 8.19 -8.78 -4.86
CA ARG A 249 6.80 -9.21 -5.04
C ARG A 249 6.57 -10.51 -4.31
N LEU A 250 5.50 -10.56 -3.53
CA LEU A 250 5.04 -11.75 -2.83
C LEU A 250 3.55 -11.96 -3.10
N ASN A 251 3.21 -13.10 -3.69
CA ASN A 251 1.83 -13.57 -3.78
C ASN A 251 1.66 -14.79 -2.89
N VAL A 252 0.64 -14.76 -2.04
CA VAL A 252 0.29 -15.89 -1.18
C VAL A 252 -0.94 -16.62 -1.74
N PRO A 253 -1.14 -17.91 -1.40
CA PRO A 253 -2.26 -18.68 -1.96
C PRO A 253 -3.63 -18.06 -1.71
N PHE A 254 -3.84 -17.49 -0.52
CA PHE A 254 -5.12 -16.93 -0.09
C PHE A 254 -4.90 -15.67 0.74
N ALA A 255 -5.80 -14.70 0.58
CA ALA A 255 -5.99 -13.63 1.55
C ALA A 255 -6.44 -14.26 2.89
N GLY A 256 -5.90 -13.77 4.00
CA GLY A 256 -6.22 -14.33 5.32
C GLY A 256 -5.68 -13.49 6.46
N GLU A 257 -5.87 -14.00 7.67
CA GLU A 257 -5.41 -13.36 8.92
C GLU A 257 -3.89 -13.52 9.10
N THR A 258 -3.12 -12.96 8.20
CA THR A 258 -1.66 -12.94 8.26
C THR A 258 -1.16 -11.50 8.15
N ALA A 259 0.03 -11.22 8.67
CA ALA A 259 0.68 -9.90 8.56
C ALA A 259 0.78 -9.38 7.11
N LEU A 260 0.68 -10.24 6.12
CA LEU A 260 0.68 -9.89 4.70
C LEU A 260 -0.63 -9.23 4.24
N PHE A 261 -1.68 -9.27 5.08
CA PHE A 261 -2.97 -8.64 4.84
C PHE A 261 -3.33 -7.64 5.96
N PHE A 262 -2.32 -7.04 6.58
CA PHE A 262 -2.49 -6.01 7.58
C PHE A 262 -2.51 -4.63 6.93
N SER A 263 -3.54 -4.35 6.15
CA SER A 263 -3.95 -3.06 5.63
C SER A 263 -5.28 -3.16 4.87
N ASP A 264 -5.75 -2.07 4.31
CA ASP A 264 -7.05 -1.86 3.65
C ASP A 264 -7.36 -2.86 2.51
N HIS A 265 -6.35 -3.36 1.78
CA HIS A 265 -6.52 -4.32 0.67
C HIS A 265 -7.18 -5.64 1.13
N ARG A 266 -7.12 -5.97 2.44
CA ARG A 266 -7.74 -7.14 3.02
C ARG A 266 -9.24 -7.23 2.78
N ASN A 267 -9.91 -6.08 2.68
CA ASN A 267 -11.36 -5.99 2.55
C ASN A 267 -11.87 -6.18 1.10
N TYR A 268 -10.97 -6.11 0.12
CA TYR A 268 -11.31 -6.23 -1.30
C TYR A 268 -11.17 -7.66 -1.85
N ALA A 269 -10.13 -8.38 -1.45
CA ALA A 269 -9.89 -9.75 -1.91
C ALA A 269 -11.09 -10.70 -1.65
N PRO A 270 -11.75 -10.69 -0.47
CA PRO A 270 -12.94 -11.52 -0.22
C PRO A 270 -14.13 -11.15 -1.12
N ARG A 271 -14.14 -9.95 -1.68
CA ARG A 271 -15.16 -9.49 -2.63
C ARG A 271 -14.88 -9.94 -4.08
N GLY A 272 -13.78 -10.65 -4.32
CA GLY A 272 -13.33 -11.03 -5.66
C GLY A 272 -12.69 -9.90 -6.45
N ILE A 273 -12.31 -8.79 -5.80
CA ILE A 273 -11.58 -7.67 -6.39
C ILE A 273 -10.08 -7.94 -6.21
N PRO A 274 -9.29 -8.04 -7.29
CA PRO A 274 -7.84 -8.17 -7.20
C PRO A 274 -7.24 -7.01 -6.41
N ALA A 275 -6.58 -7.28 -5.29
CA ALA A 275 -6.04 -6.24 -4.44
C ALA A 275 -4.57 -6.50 -4.08
N VAL A 276 -3.75 -5.46 -4.14
CA VAL A 276 -2.34 -5.51 -3.77
C VAL A 276 -2.02 -4.38 -2.80
N MET A 277 -1.09 -4.65 -1.89
CA MET A 277 -0.47 -3.64 -1.03
C MET A 277 0.92 -3.32 -1.56
N VAL A 278 1.25 -2.04 -1.66
CA VAL A 278 2.60 -1.53 -1.89
C VAL A 278 3.08 -0.96 -0.57
N THR A 279 4.20 -1.47 -0.04
CA THR A 279 4.69 -1.11 1.30
C THR A 279 6.22 -1.14 1.36
N ASP A 280 6.78 -0.51 2.36
CA ASP A 280 8.19 -0.64 2.75
C ASP A 280 8.44 -1.87 3.65
N THR A 281 7.39 -2.60 4.01
CA THR A 281 7.27 -3.75 4.91
C THR A 281 6.87 -3.41 6.36
N ALA A 282 6.47 -2.16 6.62
CA ALA A 282 5.82 -1.72 7.86
C ALA A 282 6.59 -2.15 9.14
N PHE A 283 5.89 -2.63 10.15
CA PHE A 283 6.46 -3.08 11.42
C PHE A 283 7.57 -4.14 11.31
N LEU A 284 7.71 -4.80 10.16
CA LEU A 284 8.82 -5.73 9.92
C LEU A 284 10.16 -5.00 9.71
N ARG A 285 10.13 -3.70 9.46
CA ARG A 285 11.31 -2.86 9.22
C ARG A 285 11.36 -1.64 10.12
N ASN A 286 10.20 -0.99 10.31
CA ASN A 286 10.11 0.25 11.07
C ASN A 286 9.87 -0.04 12.55
N GLU A 287 10.92 0.11 13.36
CA GLU A 287 10.86 -0.05 14.83
C GLU A 287 10.03 1.05 15.52
N ARG A 288 9.61 2.09 14.76
CA ARG A 288 8.79 3.21 15.26
C ARG A 288 7.30 3.02 15.00
N TYR A 289 6.92 1.86 14.47
CA TYR A 289 5.53 1.51 14.18
C TYR A 289 4.65 1.67 15.43
N HIS A 290 3.60 2.50 15.36
CA HIS A 290 2.70 2.87 16.46
C HIS A 290 3.35 3.63 17.63
N GLU A 291 4.54 4.19 17.43
CA GLU A 291 5.29 4.89 18.46
C GLU A 291 5.30 6.41 18.22
N ALA A 292 5.45 7.17 19.32
CA ALA A 292 5.61 8.64 19.25
C ALA A 292 6.86 9.07 18.45
N SER A 293 7.78 8.16 18.19
CA SER A 293 8.99 8.35 17.39
C SER A 293 8.79 8.18 15.90
N ASP A 294 7.57 7.84 15.42
CA ASP A 294 7.24 7.82 13.99
C ASP A 294 7.02 9.25 13.48
N THR A 295 8.12 9.94 13.22
CA THR A 295 8.18 11.38 12.91
C THR A 295 8.65 11.65 11.49
N PRO A 296 8.29 12.81 10.89
CA PRO A 296 8.61 13.15 9.50
C PRO A 296 10.10 13.11 9.13
N ASP A 297 10.99 13.40 10.08
CA ASP A 297 12.43 13.41 9.87
C ASP A 297 13.07 12.01 9.76
N THR A 298 12.29 10.95 10.05
CA THR A 298 12.74 9.56 9.93
C THR A 298 12.55 8.96 8.54
N LEU A 299 11.85 9.68 7.63
CA LEU A 299 11.45 9.15 6.32
C LEU A 299 12.46 9.45 5.20
N ASP A 300 12.62 8.52 4.27
CA ASP A 300 13.37 8.67 3.04
C ASP A 300 12.46 9.18 1.90
N TYR A 301 12.32 10.48 1.82
CA TYR A 301 11.48 11.13 0.80
C TYR A 301 11.97 10.92 -0.64
N ALA A 302 13.26 10.62 -0.84
CA ALA A 302 13.77 10.32 -2.17
C ALA A 302 13.27 8.94 -2.65
N ARG A 303 13.25 7.94 -1.77
CA ARG A 303 12.68 6.63 -2.08
C ARG A 303 11.16 6.66 -2.15
N MET A 304 10.48 7.43 -1.31
CA MET A 304 9.05 7.69 -1.44
C MET A 304 8.71 8.28 -2.84
N ALA A 305 9.49 9.24 -3.32
CA ALA A 305 9.31 9.80 -4.66
C ALA A 305 9.53 8.74 -5.75
N ALA A 306 10.51 7.85 -5.61
CA ALA A 306 10.73 6.74 -6.55
C ALA A 306 9.53 5.76 -6.56
N VAL A 307 8.96 5.44 -5.40
CA VAL A 307 7.73 4.63 -5.29
C VAL A 307 6.56 5.36 -5.97
N THR A 308 6.40 6.67 -5.73
CA THR A 308 5.35 7.49 -6.35
C THR A 308 5.39 7.40 -7.88
N GLU A 309 6.58 7.56 -8.49
CA GLU A 309 6.75 7.44 -9.94
C GLU A 309 6.42 6.04 -10.46
N GLY A 310 6.80 5.00 -9.72
CA GLY A 310 6.48 3.61 -10.04
C GLY A 310 4.98 3.33 -10.00
N VAL A 311 4.29 3.79 -8.96
CA VAL A 311 2.83 3.66 -8.81
C VAL A 311 2.09 4.49 -9.86
N LEU A 312 2.53 5.73 -10.13
CA LEU A 312 1.96 6.55 -11.20
C LEU A 312 2.04 5.83 -12.55
N SER A 313 3.21 5.29 -12.88
CA SER A 313 3.41 4.53 -14.12
C SER A 313 2.51 3.30 -14.22
N LEU A 314 2.27 2.60 -13.11
CA LEU A 314 1.31 1.49 -13.04
C LEU A 314 -0.11 1.97 -13.30
N ILE A 315 -0.55 3.01 -12.61
CA ILE A 315 -1.92 3.55 -12.75
C ILE A 315 -2.15 3.95 -14.21
N LEU A 316 -1.23 4.72 -14.80
CA LEU A 316 -1.34 5.19 -16.19
C LEU A 316 -1.46 4.03 -17.19
N GLU A 317 -0.78 2.88 -16.98
CA GLU A 317 -0.96 1.69 -17.82
C GLU A 317 -2.35 1.08 -17.65
N LEU A 318 -2.88 1.04 -16.41
CA LEU A 318 -4.14 0.35 -16.11
C LEU A 318 -5.38 1.16 -16.52
N ILE A 319 -5.25 2.48 -16.61
CA ILE A 319 -6.37 3.37 -16.98
C ILE A 319 -6.29 3.91 -18.40
N SER A 320 -5.27 3.44 -19.18
CA SER A 320 -5.06 3.83 -20.59
C SER A 320 -5.89 3.04 -21.59
#